data_470400495fd5fbca7f55d1521e9c8bb7
#
_entry.id   470400495fd5fbca7f55d1521e9c8bb7
#
_cell.length_a   1.000
_cell.length_b   1.000
_cell.length_c   1.000
_cell.angle_alpha   90.00
_cell.angle_beta   90.00
_cell.angle_gamma   90.00
#
_symmetry.space_group_name_H-M   'P 1'
#
loop_
_entity.id
_entity.type
_entity.pdbx_description
1 polymer ?
#
loop_
_entity_poly.entity_id
_entity_poly.type
_entity_poly.pdbx_seq_one_letter_code
_entity_poly.pdbx_strand_id
1 'polypeptide(L)'
;DAARITVLLTVAQVLGEGYRWQMLPLYALVGALFLPQAFSRRRAPAPAPWRKGSLIAALLVLALGAALLALLPVPRLPQPEGPYRIGTTTYHWVDSSRSETYGAAPSGHRELLVQVWYPAEPQTGVRAERWLVEGVPMARALARWGKMPVFLLDQLALVQTHTYANLPAVQTDAPYPVILYVHGWGGFRNVNHDQLEALAALGYVVISADLAYSALRSVYPDGRVAENNP
;
A
#
# COMPACT_ATOMS: atom_id res chain seq x y z
N ASP A 1 -27.69 -9.82 18.93
CA ASP A 1 -27.92 -10.73 17.80
C ASP A 1 -26.57 -11.02 17.11
N ALA A 2 -26.08 -12.26 17.31
CA ALA A 2 -24.73 -12.65 16.86
C ALA A 2 -24.53 -12.43 15.34
N ALA A 3 -25.54 -12.68 14.51
CA ALA A 3 -25.47 -12.50 13.07
C ALA A 3 -25.19 -11.03 12.67
N ARG A 4 -25.89 -10.09 13.31
CA ARG A 4 -25.68 -8.65 13.07
C ARG A 4 -24.28 -8.21 13.52
N ILE A 5 -23.83 -8.69 14.67
CA ILE A 5 -22.50 -8.40 15.19
C ILE A 5 -21.43 -8.91 14.22
N THR A 6 -21.54 -10.16 13.74
CA THR A 6 -20.57 -10.73 12.79
C THR A 6 -20.52 -9.95 11.48
N VAL A 7 -21.66 -9.57 10.92
CA VAL A 7 -21.70 -8.75 9.69
C VAL A 7 -21.09 -7.36 9.95
N LEU A 8 -21.44 -6.71 11.06
CA LEU A 8 -20.88 -5.39 11.41
C LEU A 8 -19.36 -5.43 11.62
N LEU A 9 -18.84 -6.45 12.30
CA LEU A 9 -17.39 -6.63 12.47
C LEU A 9 -16.68 -6.85 11.14
N THR A 10 -17.28 -7.62 10.23
CA THR A 10 -16.74 -7.82 8.89
C THR A 10 -16.70 -6.51 8.09
N VAL A 11 -17.76 -5.73 8.15
CA VAL A 11 -17.80 -4.40 7.51
C VAL A 11 -16.79 -3.45 8.15
N ALA A 12 -16.71 -3.41 9.48
CA ALA A 12 -15.75 -2.58 10.20
C ALA A 12 -14.29 -2.93 9.85
N GLN A 13 -14.00 -4.22 9.68
CA GLN A 13 -12.66 -4.67 9.24
C GLN A 13 -12.34 -4.15 7.82
N VAL A 14 -13.30 -4.27 6.87
CA VAL A 14 -13.08 -3.78 5.50
C VAL A 14 -12.91 -2.26 5.47
N LEU A 15 -13.67 -1.52 6.26
CA LEU A 15 -13.59 -0.05 6.32
C LEU A 15 -12.34 0.43 7.06
N GLY A 16 -11.93 -0.26 8.14
CA GLY A 16 -10.80 0.14 8.99
C GLY A 16 -9.45 -0.32 8.45
N GLU A 17 -9.34 -1.59 8.05
CA GLU A 17 -8.07 -2.20 7.62
C GLU A 17 -7.92 -2.28 6.10
N GLY A 18 -9.02 -2.15 5.36
CA GLY A 18 -9.08 -2.31 3.92
C GLY A 18 -9.46 -3.72 3.47
N TYR A 19 -9.92 -3.80 2.22
CA TYR A 19 -10.26 -5.06 1.57
C TYR A 19 -9.00 -5.92 1.35
N ARG A 20 -9.11 -7.21 1.69
CA ARG A 20 -8.07 -8.23 1.47
C ARG A 20 -8.67 -9.40 0.70
N TRP A 21 -8.16 -9.67 -0.50
CA TRP A 21 -8.65 -10.78 -1.31
C TRP A 21 -8.46 -12.14 -0.63
N GLN A 22 -7.44 -12.29 0.24
CA GLN A 22 -7.20 -13.50 1.04
C GLN A 22 -8.35 -13.82 2.00
N MET A 23 -9.14 -12.82 2.38
CA MET A 23 -10.32 -12.97 3.23
C MET A 23 -11.60 -13.30 2.44
N LEU A 24 -11.55 -13.37 1.11
CA LEU A 24 -12.72 -13.72 0.29
C LEU A 24 -13.45 -14.98 0.75
N PRO A 25 -12.75 -16.09 1.07
CA PRO A 25 -13.44 -17.29 1.59
C PRO A 25 -14.23 -16.99 2.87
N LEU A 26 -13.66 -16.16 3.76
CA LEU A 26 -14.31 -15.76 5.02
C LEU A 26 -15.49 -14.82 4.77
N TYR A 27 -15.35 -13.84 3.88
CA TYR A 27 -16.46 -12.94 3.50
C TYR A 27 -17.62 -13.70 2.90
N ALA A 28 -17.32 -14.67 2.00
CA ALA A 28 -18.34 -15.52 1.39
C ALA A 28 -19.06 -16.38 2.46
N LEU A 29 -18.32 -16.94 3.41
CA LEU A 29 -18.90 -17.72 4.49
C LEU A 29 -19.80 -16.87 5.41
N VAL A 30 -19.32 -15.69 5.81
CA VAL A 30 -20.11 -14.73 6.61
C VAL A 30 -21.37 -14.31 5.84
N GLY A 31 -21.23 -13.99 4.56
CA GLY A 31 -22.36 -13.64 3.69
C GLY A 31 -23.41 -14.73 3.61
N ALA A 32 -22.99 -15.97 3.33
CA ALA A 32 -23.91 -17.09 3.21
C ALA A 32 -24.64 -17.44 4.51
N LEU A 33 -23.94 -17.37 5.66
CA LEU A 33 -24.48 -17.81 6.94
C LEU A 33 -25.25 -16.71 7.69
N PHE A 34 -24.80 -15.47 7.63
CA PHE A 34 -25.27 -14.44 8.55
C PHE A 34 -26.06 -13.30 7.88
N LEU A 35 -25.84 -13.00 6.58
CA LEU A 35 -26.60 -11.94 5.91
C LEU A 35 -28.12 -12.20 5.92
N PRO A 36 -28.63 -13.38 5.57
CA PRO A 36 -30.07 -13.63 5.61
C PRO A 36 -30.68 -13.45 7.00
N GLN A 37 -29.92 -13.80 8.05
CA GLN A 37 -30.36 -13.69 9.45
C GLN A 37 -30.29 -12.24 9.95
N ALA A 38 -29.26 -11.48 9.57
CA ALA A 38 -29.09 -10.10 10.00
C ALA A 38 -30.18 -9.17 9.48
N PHE A 39 -30.67 -9.41 8.26
CA PHE A 39 -31.70 -8.59 7.60
C PHE A 39 -33.13 -9.17 7.69
N SER A 40 -33.33 -10.35 8.27
CA SER A 40 -34.66 -10.89 8.49
C SER A 40 -35.42 -10.06 9.54
N ARG A 41 -36.56 -9.52 9.15
CA ARG A 41 -37.52 -8.85 10.07
C ARG A 41 -38.33 -9.83 10.92
N ARG A 42 -38.39 -11.09 10.52
CA ARG A 42 -39.06 -12.16 11.28
C ARG A 42 -38.02 -12.90 12.11
N ARG A 43 -38.40 -13.40 13.31
CA ARG A 43 -37.55 -14.37 14.00
C ARG A 43 -37.29 -15.51 13.05
N ALA A 44 -36.06 -15.63 12.58
CA ALA A 44 -35.67 -16.73 11.73
C ALA A 44 -35.97 -18.03 12.47
N PRO A 45 -36.54 -19.05 11.82
CA PRO A 45 -36.66 -20.37 12.43
C PRO A 45 -35.30 -20.82 12.91
N ALA A 46 -35.24 -21.56 14.01
CA ALA A 46 -33.98 -22.09 14.54
C ALA A 46 -33.23 -22.78 13.37
N PRO A 47 -31.92 -22.46 13.21
CA PRO A 47 -31.16 -23.04 12.12
C PRO A 47 -31.26 -24.56 12.19
N ALA A 48 -31.57 -25.16 11.06
CA ALA A 48 -31.58 -26.63 10.96
C ALA A 48 -30.20 -27.16 11.39
N PRO A 49 -30.15 -28.29 12.11
CA PRO A 49 -28.86 -28.84 12.56
C PRO A 49 -27.96 -29.04 11.34
N TRP A 50 -26.73 -28.52 11.47
CA TRP A 50 -25.73 -28.61 10.41
C TRP A 50 -25.51 -30.06 10.02
N ARG A 51 -25.65 -30.38 8.76
CA ARG A 51 -25.24 -31.68 8.23
C ARG A 51 -23.72 -31.79 8.40
N LYS A 52 -23.20 -32.96 8.78
CA LYS A 52 -21.76 -33.18 8.95
C LYS A 52 -20.92 -32.64 7.77
N GLY A 53 -21.42 -32.83 6.54
CA GLY A 53 -20.76 -32.29 5.34
C GLY A 53 -20.68 -30.75 5.27
N SER A 54 -21.73 -30.03 5.71
CA SER A 54 -21.69 -28.56 5.71
C SER A 54 -20.77 -28.01 6.78
N LEU A 55 -20.65 -28.69 7.92
CA LEU A 55 -19.68 -28.31 8.96
C LEU A 55 -18.25 -28.50 8.47
N ILE A 56 -17.95 -29.65 7.85
CA ILE A 56 -16.62 -29.90 7.25
C ILE A 56 -16.30 -28.84 6.20
N ALA A 57 -17.23 -28.54 5.29
CA ALA A 57 -17.02 -27.50 4.28
C ALA A 57 -16.73 -26.14 4.90
N ALA A 58 -17.47 -25.73 5.93
CA ALA A 58 -17.21 -24.46 6.63
C ALA A 58 -15.83 -24.45 7.30
N LEU A 59 -15.41 -25.53 7.93
CA LEU A 59 -14.07 -25.66 8.55
C LEU A 59 -12.95 -25.60 7.49
N LEU A 60 -13.14 -26.22 6.32
CA LEU A 60 -12.18 -26.13 5.22
C LEU A 60 -12.06 -24.70 4.67
N VAL A 61 -13.17 -23.98 4.54
CA VAL A 61 -13.16 -22.57 4.12
C VAL A 61 -12.44 -21.69 5.15
N LEU A 62 -12.69 -21.91 6.44
CA LEU A 62 -11.99 -21.21 7.53
C LEU A 62 -10.49 -21.51 7.51
N ALA A 63 -10.12 -22.78 7.36
CA ALA A 63 -8.72 -23.19 7.28
C ALA A 63 -8.01 -22.59 6.06
N LEU A 64 -8.68 -22.58 4.90
CA LEU A 64 -8.15 -21.93 3.69
C LEU A 64 -7.96 -20.43 3.90
N GLY A 65 -8.94 -19.72 4.44
CA GLY A 65 -8.82 -18.29 4.74
C GLY A 65 -7.67 -17.98 5.71
N ALA A 66 -7.55 -18.77 6.79
CA ALA A 66 -6.46 -18.65 7.74
C ALA A 66 -5.10 -18.92 7.09
N ALA A 67 -4.98 -19.95 6.27
CA ALA A 67 -3.76 -20.28 5.55
C ALA A 67 -3.35 -19.15 4.58
N LEU A 68 -4.28 -18.59 3.82
CA LEU A 68 -4.00 -17.47 2.91
C LEU A 68 -3.51 -16.23 3.67
N LEU A 69 -4.10 -15.91 4.82
CA LEU A 69 -3.65 -14.78 5.66
C LEU A 69 -2.27 -15.02 6.28
N ALA A 70 -1.95 -16.26 6.64
CA ALA A 70 -0.66 -16.62 7.20
C ALA A 70 0.46 -16.65 6.15
N LEU A 71 0.16 -17.12 4.93
CA LEU A 71 1.14 -17.24 3.85
C LEU A 71 1.38 -15.93 3.11
N LEU A 72 0.37 -15.06 3.04
CA LEU A 72 0.40 -13.78 2.31
C LEU A 72 -0.05 -12.64 3.25
N PRO A 73 0.66 -12.38 4.33
CA PRO A 73 0.32 -11.31 5.27
C PRO A 73 0.49 -9.93 4.60
N VAL A 74 -0.11 -8.90 5.19
CA VAL A 74 0.32 -7.52 4.93
C VAL A 74 1.65 -7.31 5.65
N PRO A 75 2.77 -7.07 4.93
CA PRO A 75 4.05 -6.82 5.56
C PRO A 75 3.99 -5.61 6.50
N ARG A 76 4.79 -5.66 7.55
CA ARG A 76 5.02 -4.53 8.44
C ARG A 76 6.45 -4.07 8.24
N LEU A 77 6.63 -2.80 7.97
CA LEU A 77 7.96 -2.21 7.90
C LEU A 77 8.54 -2.13 9.32
N PRO A 78 9.86 -2.36 9.48
CA PRO A 78 10.51 -2.19 10.77
C PRO A 78 10.39 -0.73 11.23
N GLN A 79 10.24 -0.54 12.55
CA GLN A 79 10.23 0.81 13.12
C GLN A 79 11.61 1.44 12.92
N PRO A 80 11.73 2.60 12.25
CA PRO A 80 13.02 3.26 12.09
C PRO A 80 13.56 3.71 13.44
N GLU A 81 14.87 3.48 13.65
CA GLU A 81 15.59 3.94 14.82
C GLU A 81 16.15 5.34 14.56
N GLY A 82 15.92 6.27 15.48
CA GLY A 82 16.43 7.63 15.37
C GLY A 82 15.62 8.64 16.18
N PRO A 83 16.15 9.84 16.41
CA PRO A 83 15.49 10.86 17.22
C PRO A 83 14.37 11.61 16.49
N TYR A 84 14.32 11.52 15.15
CA TYR A 84 13.42 12.36 14.36
C TYR A 84 12.19 11.59 13.88
N ARG A 85 11.06 12.30 13.86
CA ARG A 85 9.90 11.89 13.07
C ARG A 85 10.20 12.17 11.59
N ILE A 86 9.56 11.44 10.69
CA ILE A 86 9.91 11.47 9.28
C ILE A 86 8.79 12.15 8.50
N GLY A 87 9.10 13.31 7.93
CA GLY A 87 8.27 13.98 6.94
C GLY A 87 8.58 13.46 5.53
N THR A 88 7.62 13.51 4.65
CA THR A 88 7.83 13.25 3.23
C THR A 88 7.04 14.22 2.37
N THR A 89 7.60 14.57 1.22
CA THR A 89 6.92 15.37 0.21
C THR A 89 7.31 14.89 -1.19
N THR A 90 6.41 15.03 -2.15
CA THR A 90 6.64 14.62 -3.54
C THR A 90 6.54 15.81 -4.46
N TYR A 91 7.50 15.94 -5.38
CA TYR A 91 7.57 16.96 -6.40
C TYR A 91 7.47 16.33 -7.79
N HIS A 92 6.86 17.04 -8.71
CA HIS A 92 6.91 16.75 -10.13
C HIS A 92 7.82 17.79 -10.80
N TRP A 93 8.95 17.32 -11.30
CA TRP A 93 9.93 18.18 -11.99
C TRP A 93 9.90 17.91 -13.48
N VAL A 94 9.94 18.99 -14.25
CA VAL A 94 10.03 18.99 -15.72
C VAL A 94 11.33 19.64 -16.14
N ASP A 95 12.19 18.89 -16.82
CA ASP A 95 13.43 19.41 -17.38
C ASP A 95 13.19 19.91 -18.80
N SER A 96 12.97 21.20 -18.92
CA SER A 96 12.70 21.85 -20.22
C SER A 96 13.91 21.86 -21.17
N SER A 97 15.13 21.54 -20.67
CA SER A 97 16.33 21.48 -21.48
C SER A 97 16.52 20.14 -22.18
N ARG A 98 15.82 19.08 -21.74
CA ARG A 98 15.93 17.73 -22.30
C ARG A 98 14.59 17.25 -22.83
N SER A 99 14.59 16.80 -24.07
CA SER A 99 13.43 16.12 -24.66
C SER A 99 13.28 14.72 -24.08
N GLU A 100 12.05 14.26 -23.94
CA GLU A 100 11.77 12.85 -23.64
C GLU A 100 12.02 12.03 -24.92
N THR A 101 12.78 10.94 -24.76
CA THR A 101 13.18 10.06 -25.87
C THR A 101 12.63 8.65 -25.76
N TYR A 102 11.96 8.36 -24.62
CA TYR A 102 11.39 7.05 -24.35
C TYR A 102 9.86 7.09 -24.40
N GLY A 103 9.24 5.91 -24.45
CA GLY A 103 7.79 5.78 -24.54
C GLY A 103 7.27 5.57 -25.96
N ALA A 104 5.99 5.25 -26.07
CA ALA A 104 5.34 4.92 -27.36
C ALA A 104 5.20 6.12 -28.31
N ALA A 105 5.15 7.33 -27.78
CA ALA A 105 5.08 8.58 -28.54
C ALA A 105 5.92 9.63 -27.80
N PRO A 106 7.25 9.64 -27.98
CA PRO A 106 8.12 10.59 -27.31
C PRO A 106 7.75 12.01 -27.72
N SER A 107 7.23 12.77 -26.77
CA SER A 107 6.89 14.18 -27.00
C SER A 107 6.97 14.93 -25.65
N GLY A 108 7.46 16.16 -25.72
CA GLY A 108 7.61 16.98 -24.53
C GLY A 108 8.98 16.87 -23.87
N HIS A 109 9.04 17.23 -22.62
CA HIS A 109 10.27 17.32 -21.83
C HIS A 109 10.42 16.12 -20.90
N ARG A 110 11.65 15.90 -20.44
CA ARG A 110 11.96 14.88 -19.43
C ARG A 110 11.30 15.24 -18.11
N GLU A 111 10.59 14.28 -17.53
CA GLU A 111 9.86 14.46 -16.27
C GLU A 111 10.35 13.49 -15.19
N LEU A 112 10.37 13.95 -13.94
CA LEU A 112 10.74 13.16 -12.78
C LEU A 112 9.69 13.34 -11.67
N LEU A 113 9.30 12.25 -11.03
CA LEU A 113 8.62 12.29 -9.74
C LEU A 113 9.65 12.11 -8.65
N VAL A 114 9.89 13.16 -7.89
CA VAL A 114 10.91 13.20 -6.84
C VAL A 114 10.22 13.15 -5.49
N GLN A 115 10.60 12.21 -4.65
CA GLN A 115 10.14 12.13 -3.27
C GLN A 115 11.31 12.42 -2.33
N VAL A 116 11.03 13.20 -1.28
CA VAL A 116 12.00 13.60 -0.28
C VAL A 116 11.52 13.14 1.08
N TRP A 117 12.40 12.50 1.84
CA TRP A 117 12.22 12.17 3.26
C TRP A 117 13.15 13.03 4.09
N TYR A 118 12.66 13.54 5.20
CA TYR A 118 13.40 14.51 6.01
C TYR A 118 13.00 14.46 7.48
N PRO A 119 13.88 14.87 8.41
CA PRO A 119 13.55 15.08 9.81
C PRO A 119 12.41 16.08 9.96
N ALA A 120 11.34 15.68 10.64
CA ALA A 120 10.12 16.49 10.75
C ALA A 120 9.68 16.68 12.19
N GLU A 121 8.99 17.78 12.44
CA GLU A 121 8.37 18.09 13.72
C GLU A 121 7.24 17.10 14.02
N PRO A 122 7.10 16.64 15.28
CA PRO A 122 6.00 15.79 15.66
C PRO A 122 4.67 16.53 15.58
N GLN A 123 3.68 15.92 14.89
CA GLN A 123 2.32 16.44 14.83
C GLN A 123 1.32 15.33 15.17
N THR A 124 0.28 15.65 15.94
CA THR A 124 -0.80 14.73 16.29
C THR A 124 -1.91 14.73 15.25
N GLY A 125 -2.66 13.63 15.16
CA GLY A 125 -3.83 13.55 14.26
C GLY A 125 -3.50 13.30 12.79
N VAL A 126 -2.23 13.19 12.41
CA VAL A 126 -1.80 12.87 11.05
C VAL A 126 -1.72 11.36 10.84
N ARG A 127 -2.07 10.90 9.66
CA ARG A 127 -1.96 9.48 9.28
C ARG A 127 -0.63 9.26 8.56
N ALA A 128 -0.03 8.10 8.83
CA ALA A 128 1.13 7.64 8.08
C ALA A 128 0.77 7.35 6.62
N GLU A 129 1.70 7.64 5.73
CA GLU A 129 1.58 7.33 4.30
C GLU A 129 1.59 5.82 4.06
N ARG A 130 1.10 5.43 2.88
CA ARG A 130 1.21 4.05 2.39
C ARG A 130 2.53 3.86 1.67
N TRP A 131 3.12 2.67 1.79
CA TRP A 131 4.32 2.32 1.03
C TRP A 131 4.11 2.47 -0.47
N LEU A 132 3.06 1.85 -1.01
CA LEU A 132 2.67 2.03 -2.41
C LEU A 132 1.70 3.21 -2.51
N VAL A 133 2.21 4.39 -2.85
CA VAL A 133 1.42 5.63 -2.94
C VAL A 133 0.27 5.47 -3.95
N GLU A 134 0.53 4.83 -5.09
CA GLU A 134 -0.46 4.53 -6.12
C GLU A 134 -1.38 3.36 -5.73
N GLY A 135 -1.15 2.70 -4.61
CA GLY A 135 -1.99 1.64 -4.06
C GLY A 135 -2.03 0.38 -4.91
N VAL A 136 -3.25 -0.14 -5.13
CA VAL A 136 -3.48 -1.39 -5.88
C VAL A 136 -2.92 -1.37 -7.31
N PRO A 137 -3.00 -0.29 -8.10
CA PRO A 137 -2.36 -0.23 -9.41
C PRO A 137 -0.86 -0.53 -9.41
N MET A 138 -0.10 -0.03 -8.43
CA MET A 138 1.32 -0.32 -8.28
C MET A 138 1.55 -1.78 -7.83
N ALA A 139 0.79 -2.28 -6.87
CA ALA A 139 0.84 -3.68 -6.44
C ALA A 139 0.63 -4.65 -7.62
N ARG A 140 -0.30 -4.33 -8.50
CA ARG A 140 -0.58 -5.10 -9.72
C ARG A 140 0.52 -4.96 -10.78
N ALA A 141 1.18 -3.82 -10.87
CA ALA A 141 2.36 -3.67 -11.71
C ALA A 141 3.50 -4.57 -11.22
N LEU A 142 3.74 -4.61 -9.90
CA LEU A 142 4.70 -5.55 -9.28
C LEU A 142 4.36 -7.01 -9.55
N ALA A 143 3.08 -7.40 -9.45
CA ALA A 143 2.65 -8.76 -9.75
C ALA A 143 2.92 -9.13 -11.22
N ARG A 144 2.58 -8.23 -12.16
CA ARG A 144 2.88 -8.44 -13.59
C ARG A 144 4.38 -8.56 -13.86
N TRP A 145 5.19 -7.68 -13.27
CA TRP A 145 6.65 -7.73 -13.38
C TRP A 145 7.21 -9.07 -12.90
N GLY A 146 6.71 -9.57 -11.75
CA GLY A 146 7.06 -10.88 -11.21
C GLY A 146 6.39 -12.07 -11.92
N LYS A 147 5.65 -11.86 -13.02
CA LYS A 147 4.89 -12.89 -13.75
C LYS A 147 3.93 -13.67 -12.84
N MET A 148 3.37 -13.01 -11.85
CA MET A 148 2.40 -13.56 -10.90
C MET A 148 0.96 -13.22 -11.29
N PRO A 149 -0.05 -13.92 -10.77
CA PRO A 149 -1.44 -13.51 -10.88
C PRO A 149 -1.61 -12.07 -10.40
N VAL A 150 -2.30 -11.23 -11.18
CA VAL A 150 -2.33 -9.77 -11.03
C VAL A 150 -2.78 -9.33 -9.64
N PHE A 151 -3.74 -10.05 -9.04
CA PHE A 151 -4.32 -9.73 -7.74
C PHE A 151 -3.47 -10.20 -6.54
N LEU A 152 -2.45 -11.03 -6.79
CA LEU A 152 -1.73 -11.77 -5.73
C LEU A 152 -1.05 -10.83 -4.73
N LEU A 153 -0.62 -9.66 -5.17
CA LEU A 153 0.08 -8.67 -4.34
C LEU A 153 -0.80 -7.48 -3.92
N ASP A 154 -2.13 -7.49 -4.18
CA ASP A 154 -3.01 -6.36 -3.87
C ASP A 154 -2.93 -5.92 -2.38
N GLN A 155 -2.63 -6.84 -1.45
CA GLN A 155 -2.45 -6.51 -0.02
C GLN A 155 -1.25 -5.60 0.26
N LEU A 156 -0.27 -5.50 -0.64
CA LEU A 156 0.87 -4.59 -0.47
C LEU A 156 0.42 -3.12 -0.48
N ALA A 157 -0.71 -2.81 -1.11
CA ALA A 157 -1.31 -1.48 -1.05
C ALA A 157 -1.78 -1.08 0.36
N LEU A 158 -1.84 -2.02 1.30
CA LEU A 158 -2.23 -1.78 2.70
C LEU A 158 -1.03 -1.56 3.63
N VAL A 159 0.20 -1.76 3.15
CA VAL A 159 1.42 -1.56 3.94
C VAL A 159 1.54 -0.10 4.35
N GLN A 160 1.63 0.12 5.66
CA GLN A 160 1.84 1.46 6.22
C GLN A 160 3.32 1.70 6.44
N THR A 161 3.72 2.95 6.25
CA THR A 161 5.06 3.46 6.51
C THR A 161 5.09 4.17 7.87
N HIS A 162 6.24 4.74 8.23
CA HIS A 162 6.41 5.62 9.37
C HIS A 162 6.63 7.08 8.94
N THR A 163 6.32 7.39 7.67
CA THR A 163 6.41 8.74 7.10
C THR A 163 5.06 9.43 7.08
N TYR A 164 5.09 10.75 7.14
CA TYR A 164 3.92 11.59 7.19
C TYR A 164 4.04 12.71 6.15
N ALA A 165 2.96 12.89 5.37
CA ALA A 165 2.97 13.88 4.29
C ALA A 165 3.08 15.31 4.82
N ASN A 166 3.99 16.07 4.21
CA ASN A 166 4.10 17.52 4.33
C ASN A 166 4.21 18.05 5.78
N LEU A 167 4.79 17.27 6.70
CA LEU A 167 5.11 17.78 8.03
C LEU A 167 6.15 18.92 7.94
N PRO A 168 6.11 19.90 8.85
CA PRO A 168 7.18 20.89 8.97
C PRO A 168 8.53 20.23 9.24
N ALA A 169 9.56 20.64 8.52
CA ALA A 169 10.92 20.17 8.79
C ALA A 169 11.45 20.73 10.11
N VAL A 170 12.17 19.91 10.87
CA VAL A 170 12.90 20.40 12.05
C VAL A 170 13.96 21.41 11.62
N GLN A 171 13.96 22.57 12.24
CA GLN A 171 14.97 23.61 11.99
C GLN A 171 16.21 23.31 12.81
N THR A 172 17.38 23.43 12.18
CA THR A 172 18.70 23.24 12.82
C THR A 172 19.66 24.31 12.38
N ASP A 173 20.65 24.61 13.22
CA ASP A 173 21.68 25.60 12.90
C ASP A 173 22.62 25.17 11.76
N ALA A 174 22.79 23.86 11.58
CA ALA A 174 23.59 23.29 10.50
C ALA A 174 22.68 22.62 9.47
N PRO A 175 23.03 22.65 8.17
CA PRO A 175 22.25 21.96 7.15
C PRO A 175 22.29 20.44 7.35
N TYR A 176 21.20 19.77 7.08
CA TYR A 176 21.15 18.30 7.06
C TYR A 176 22.00 17.74 5.92
N PRO A 177 22.74 16.65 6.15
CA PRO A 177 23.40 15.92 5.07
C PRO A 177 22.35 15.33 4.12
N VAL A 178 22.64 15.40 2.82
CA VAL A 178 21.72 14.94 1.76
C VAL A 178 22.21 13.63 1.16
N ILE A 179 21.31 12.68 1.01
CA ILE A 179 21.54 11.41 0.30
C ILE A 179 20.64 11.36 -0.93
N LEU A 180 21.24 11.14 -2.09
CA LEU A 180 20.52 10.86 -3.31
C LEU A 180 20.45 9.34 -3.51
N TYR A 181 19.25 8.81 -3.46
CA TYR A 181 18.97 7.39 -3.72
C TYR A 181 18.46 7.20 -5.16
N VAL A 182 19.03 6.23 -5.86
CA VAL A 182 18.64 5.87 -7.22
C VAL A 182 18.26 4.39 -7.24
N HIS A 183 17.02 4.10 -7.63
CA HIS A 183 16.56 2.72 -7.78
C HIS A 183 17.15 2.03 -9.00
N GLY A 184 17.20 0.70 -8.99
CA GLY A 184 17.59 -0.11 -10.15
C GLY A 184 16.46 -0.22 -11.19
N TRP A 185 16.77 -0.87 -12.33
CA TRP A 185 15.81 -1.14 -13.40
C TRP A 185 14.56 -1.85 -12.88
N GLY A 186 13.38 -1.34 -13.24
CA GLY A 186 12.11 -1.87 -12.76
C GLY A 186 11.82 -1.60 -11.28
N GLY A 187 12.68 -0.82 -10.60
CA GLY A 187 12.40 -0.31 -9.26
C GLY A 187 11.46 0.90 -9.30
N PHE A 188 11.34 1.59 -8.19
CA PHE A 188 10.58 2.83 -8.05
C PHE A 188 11.12 3.63 -6.86
N ARG A 189 10.79 4.93 -6.78
CA ARG A 189 11.39 5.89 -5.84
C ARG A 189 11.40 5.45 -4.37
N ASN A 190 10.42 4.67 -3.94
CA ASN A 190 10.29 4.19 -2.55
C ASN A 190 10.37 2.66 -2.42
N VAL A 191 11.05 1.96 -3.33
CA VAL A 191 11.18 0.49 -3.28
C VAL A 191 11.88 0.01 -2.00
N ASN A 192 12.90 0.73 -1.54
CA ASN A 192 13.65 0.44 -0.30
C ASN A 192 13.22 1.40 0.83
N HIS A 193 11.92 1.55 1.01
CA HIS A 193 11.32 2.55 1.88
C HIS A 193 11.84 2.50 3.33
N ASP A 194 12.04 1.30 3.87
CA ASP A 194 12.58 1.06 5.21
C ASP A 194 13.97 1.69 5.42
N GLN A 195 14.84 1.60 4.41
CA GLN A 195 16.17 2.23 4.45
C GLN A 195 16.08 3.76 4.34
N LEU A 196 15.18 4.27 3.48
CA LEU A 196 14.98 5.70 3.30
C LEU A 196 14.43 6.34 4.59
N GLU A 197 13.48 5.66 5.25
CA GLU A 197 12.96 6.06 6.56
C GLU A 197 14.05 6.06 7.63
N ALA A 198 14.83 4.99 7.72
CA ALA A 198 15.88 4.86 8.73
C ALA A 198 16.91 5.98 8.61
N LEU A 199 17.32 6.34 7.40
CA LEU A 199 18.24 7.44 7.16
C LEU A 199 17.63 8.78 7.57
N ALA A 200 16.36 9.03 7.21
CA ALA A 200 15.70 10.29 7.58
C ALA A 200 15.48 10.39 9.11
N ALA A 201 15.18 9.29 9.78
CA ALA A 201 15.06 9.24 11.24
C ALA A 201 16.39 9.55 11.96
N LEU A 202 17.53 9.26 11.30
CA LEU A 202 18.87 9.55 11.79
C LEU A 202 19.35 10.98 11.49
N GLY A 203 18.57 11.80 10.78
CA GLY A 203 18.91 13.19 10.51
C GLY A 203 19.43 13.46 9.10
N TYR A 204 19.19 12.58 8.14
CA TYR A 204 19.50 12.84 6.74
C TYR A 204 18.27 13.37 6.00
N VAL A 205 18.49 14.17 4.98
CA VAL A 205 17.50 14.42 3.93
C VAL A 205 17.77 13.43 2.81
N VAL A 206 16.80 12.58 2.51
CA VAL A 206 16.92 11.54 1.49
C VAL A 206 16.05 11.91 0.30
N ILE A 207 16.63 11.95 -0.89
CA ILE A 207 15.96 12.30 -2.14
C ILE A 207 15.96 11.07 -3.04
N SER A 208 14.82 10.69 -3.55
CA SER A 208 14.69 9.61 -4.54
C SER A 208 13.72 10.02 -5.65
N ALA A 209 13.97 9.54 -6.87
CA ALA A 209 13.12 9.85 -8.01
C ALA A 209 12.71 8.60 -8.78
N ASP A 210 11.48 8.59 -9.29
CA ASP A 210 11.11 7.68 -10.36
C ASP A 210 11.77 8.19 -11.65
N LEU A 211 12.66 7.37 -12.19
CA LEU A 211 13.23 7.60 -13.50
C LEU A 211 12.24 7.08 -14.55
N ALA A 212 11.50 7.99 -15.17
CA ALA A 212 10.45 7.64 -16.15
C ALA A 212 10.95 6.58 -17.14
N TYR A 213 10.12 5.60 -17.44
CA TYR A 213 10.40 4.45 -18.31
C TYR A 213 11.45 3.46 -17.81
N SER A 214 12.31 3.84 -16.85
CA SER A 214 13.18 2.90 -16.10
C SER A 214 12.52 2.40 -14.83
N ALA A 215 11.71 3.24 -14.19
CA ALA A 215 10.89 2.85 -13.07
C ALA A 215 9.82 1.84 -13.50
N LEU A 216 9.39 0.99 -12.58
CA LEU A 216 8.31 0.03 -12.83
C LEU A 216 7.05 0.73 -13.35
N ARG A 217 6.72 1.85 -12.72
CA ARG A 217 5.58 2.68 -13.06
C ARG A 217 5.72 4.05 -12.41
N SER A 218 5.54 5.12 -13.17
CA SER A 218 5.45 6.49 -12.66
C SER A 218 4.08 7.06 -12.98
N VAL A 219 3.36 7.56 -11.98
CA VAL A 219 2.04 8.19 -12.16
C VAL A 219 2.17 9.67 -11.85
N TYR A 220 1.99 10.49 -12.88
CA TYR A 220 2.11 11.95 -12.78
C TYR A 220 0.83 12.57 -12.16
N PRO A 221 0.94 13.80 -11.60
CA PRO A 221 -0.20 14.48 -10.98
C PRO A 221 -1.40 14.71 -11.91
N ASP A 222 -1.18 14.76 -13.23
CA ASP A 222 -2.21 14.89 -14.26
C ASP A 222 -2.86 13.56 -14.66
N GLY A 223 -2.46 12.46 -14.03
CA GLY A 223 -2.96 11.11 -14.29
C GLY A 223 -2.26 10.36 -15.41
N ARG A 224 -1.32 10.98 -16.14
CA ARG A 224 -0.47 10.28 -17.11
C ARG A 224 0.37 9.22 -16.41
N VAL A 225 0.67 8.17 -17.13
CA VAL A 225 1.45 7.04 -16.62
C VAL A 225 2.60 6.73 -17.56
N ALA A 226 3.82 6.71 -17.03
CA ALA A 226 4.97 6.14 -17.69
C ALA A 226 5.22 4.74 -17.13
N GLU A 227 4.94 3.72 -17.94
CA GLU A 227 5.24 2.31 -17.60
C GLU A 227 6.70 2.00 -17.94
N ASN A 228 7.27 0.98 -17.31
CA ASN A 228 8.60 0.51 -17.64
C ASN A 228 8.67 0.14 -19.13
N ASN A 229 9.69 0.63 -19.81
CA ASN A 229 9.97 0.35 -21.21
C ASN A 229 11.30 -0.40 -21.32
N PRO A 230 11.28 -1.76 -21.43
CA PRO A 230 12.47 -2.60 -21.52
C PRO A 230 13.26 -2.43 -22.82
#